data_8b83a8960d050099179091565bdb8466
#
_entry.id   8b83a8960d050099179091565bdb8466
#
_cell.length_a   1.000
_cell.length_b   1.000
_cell.length_c   1.000
_cell.angle_alpha   90.00
_cell.angle_beta   90.00
_cell.angle_gamma   90.00
#
_symmetry.space_group_name_H-M   'P 1'
#
loop_
_entity.id
_entity.type
_entity.pdbx_description
1 polymer ?
#
loop_
_entity_poly.entity_id
_entity_poly.type
_entity_poly.pdbx_seq_one_letter_code
_entity_poly.pdbx_strand_id
1 'polypeptide(L)'
;MRRALTNLARPSGALAMVAVDQREALRGMFAAHQSTPVPDSQLTQFKVDVARELSPFASALLVDQEFGIDAIIDQKVLAPTCGLIAAADLLVGPAGGAATDTAVDPDVDPLRMRDIGSVGLKFLVLWRNDESPESRLKLVDEFNQLCAKSGLPSIIEVIVKPPTDSSRSFDREEELVIAAKEASTWSADLYKAEVPFHGEGDALAITRNAQRITEAVGTPWVVLSNGVKAPFFADAVKACAQGGASGFLAGRAVWADIVGAPDIPAALREVSIPRLEKLAEIVDQYARPWSDVR
;
A
#
# COMPACT_ATOMS: atom_id res chain seq x y z
N MET A 1 0.91 9.70 -20.81
CA MET A 1 1.79 8.52 -20.96
C MET A 1 2.16 8.06 -19.56
N ARG A 2 1.96 6.78 -19.21
CA ARG A 2 2.30 6.25 -17.87
C ARG A 2 3.80 6.26 -17.65
N ARG A 3 4.24 6.51 -16.41
CA ARG A 3 5.65 6.42 -16.03
C ARG A 3 6.04 4.97 -15.81
N ALA A 4 7.31 4.66 -16.06
CA ALA A 4 7.82 3.29 -15.88
C ALA A 4 7.90 2.93 -14.38
N LEU A 5 7.54 1.69 -14.06
CA LEU A 5 7.60 1.13 -12.70
C LEU A 5 8.86 0.26 -12.48
N THR A 6 9.86 0.39 -13.33
CA THR A 6 11.06 -0.46 -13.31
C THR A 6 11.75 -0.47 -11.94
N ASN A 7 11.85 0.70 -11.29
CA ASN A 7 12.51 0.82 -9.98
C ASN A 7 11.64 0.32 -8.80
N LEU A 8 10.42 -0.10 -9.07
CA LEU A 8 9.50 -0.72 -8.11
C LEU A 8 9.40 -2.23 -8.29
N ALA A 9 9.94 -2.74 -9.40
CA ALA A 9 9.71 -4.11 -9.84
C ALA A 9 10.89 -5.04 -9.54
N ARG A 10 10.58 -6.30 -9.38
CA ARG A 10 11.53 -7.42 -9.40
C ARG A 10 11.98 -7.71 -10.84
N PRO A 11 13.04 -8.50 -11.05
CA PRO A 11 13.49 -8.88 -12.40
C PRO A 11 12.40 -9.56 -13.24
N SER A 12 11.44 -10.25 -12.62
CA SER A 12 10.27 -10.85 -13.26
C SER A 12 9.25 -9.83 -13.80
N GLY A 13 9.37 -8.57 -13.43
CA GLY A 13 8.37 -7.54 -13.67
C GLY A 13 7.22 -7.54 -12.63
N ALA A 14 7.24 -8.45 -11.66
CA ALA A 14 6.31 -8.47 -10.54
C ALA A 14 6.67 -7.42 -9.48
N LEU A 15 5.67 -7.01 -8.68
CA LEU A 15 5.81 -6.02 -7.63
C LEU A 15 5.64 -6.70 -6.26
N ALA A 16 6.72 -6.75 -5.45
CA ALA A 16 6.72 -7.34 -4.11
C ALA A 16 7.13 -6.27 -3.10
N MET A 17 6.19 -5.42 -2.69
CA MET A 17 6.46 -4.19 -1.98
C MET A 17 5.91 -4.23 -0.54
N VAL A 18 6.67 -3.66 0.40
CA VAL A 18 6.28 -3.55 1.81
C VAL A 18 5.81 -2.13 2.11
N ALA A 19 4.77 -1.99 2.94
CA ALA A 19 4.24 -0.72 3.42
C ALA A 19 4.40 -0.59 4.93
N VAL A 20 4.94 0.53 5.39
CA VAL A 20 5.06 0.93 6.79
C VAL A 20 4.69 2.41 6.99
N ASP A 21 3.77 2.89 6.17
CA ASP A 21 3.25 4.26 6.16
C ASP A 21 2.12 4.53 7.19
N GLN A 22 1.79 3.55 8.04
CA GLN A 22 0.82 3.70 9.12
C GLN A 22 1.39 4.63 10.20
N ARG A 23 0.58 5.57 10.66
CA ARG A 23 0.89 6.58 11.68
C ARG A 23 0.10 6.28 12.94
N GLU A 24 -1.05 6.90 13.14
CA GLU A 24 -1.89 6.67 14.30
C GLU A 24 -2.40 5.22 14.42
N ALA A 25 -2.66 4.56 13.31
CA ALA A 25 -3.01 3.14 13.33
C ALA A 25 -1.87 2.26 13.90
N LEU A 26 -0.60 2.58 13.62
CA LEU A 26 0.56 1.89 14.22
C LEU A 26 0.69 2.24 15.70
N ARG A 27 0.47 3.50 16.07
CA ARG A 27 0.44 3.93 17.48
C ARG A 27 -0.61 3.14 18.28
N GLY A 28 -1.81 2.98 17.73
CA GLY A 28 -2.86 2.17 18.31
C GLY A 28 -2.47 0.70 18.49
N MET A 29 -1.75 0.13 17.53
CA MET A 29 -1.24 -1.25 17.65
C MET A 29 -0.25 -1.38 18.81
N PHE A 30 0.72 -0.46 18.97
CA PHE A 30 1.63 -0.47 20.11
C PHE A 30 0.89 -0.27 21.45
N ALA A 31 -0.07 0.66 21.49
CA ALA A 31 -0.86 0.94 22.69
C ALA A 31 -1.65 -0.29 23.19
N ALA A 32 -1.98 -1.23 22.31
CA ALA A 32 -2.62 -2.48 22.69
C ALA A 32 -1.67 -3.44 23.46
N HIS A 33 -0.36 -3.20 23.44
CA HIS A 33 0.67 -4.04 24.08
C HIS A 33 1.38 -3.37 25.26
N GLN A 34 1.07 -2.08 25.57
CA GLN A 34 1.72 -1.34 26.65
C GLN A 34 0.74 -0.38 27.34
N SER A 35 0.97 -0.11 28.62
CA SER A 35 0.14 0.83 29.41
C SER A 35 0.66 2.28 29.37
N THR A 36 1.89 2.48 28.92
CA THR A 36 2.49 3.81 28.77
C THR A 36 2.13 4.43 27.43
N PRO A 37 2.05 5.77 27.31
CA PRO A 37 1.87 6.41 26.03
C PRO A 37 2.95 5.98 25.01
N VAL A 38 2.55 5.81 23.75
CA VAL A 38 3.45 5.46 22.66
C VAL A 38 4.09 6.74 22.10
N PRO A 39 5.40 6.98 22.30
CA PRO A 39 6.08 8.17 21.78
C PRO A 39 6.33 8.06 20.27
N ASP A 40 6.51 9.18 19.60
CA ASP A 40 6.82 9.26 18.16
C ASP A 40 8.11 8.51 17.82
N SER A 41 9.11 8.57 18.71
CA SER A 41 10.38 7.84 18.56
C SER A 41 10.19 6.32 18.47
N GLN A 42 9.14 5.74 19.07
CA GLN A 42 8.83 4.32 18.97
C GLN A 42 8.29 3.96 17.57
N LEU A 43 7.47 4.83 16.98
CA LEU A 43 7.01 4.68 15.61
C LEU A 43 8.18 4.78 14.64
N THR A 44 9.03 5.80 14.81
CA THR A 44 10.24 6.00 14.01
C THR A 44 11.17 4.79 14.09
N GLN A 45 11.47 4.29 15.29
CA GLN A 45 12.35 3.15 15.45
C GLN A 45 11.78 1.90 14.78
N PHE A 46 10.48 1.63 14.91
CA PHE A 46 9.83 0.52 14.23
C PHE A 46 9.98 0.60 12.71
N LYS A 47 9.79 1.79 12.11
CA LYS A 47 9.94 1.99 10.67
C LYS A 47 11.39 1.80 10.20
N VAL A 48 12.34 2.24 11.00
CA VAL A 48 13.78 2.02 10.77
C VAL A 48 14.11 0.53 10.82
N ASP A 49 13.57 -0.21 11.79
CA ASP A 49 13.79 -1.66 11.91
C ASP A 49 13.14 -2.43 10.76
N VAL A 50 11.91 -2.07 10.37
CA VAL A 50 11.26 -2.63 9.16
C VAL A 50 12.08 -2.34 7.91
N ALA A 51 12.58 -1.12 7.73
CA ALA A 51 13.43 -0.78 6.59
C ALA A 51 14.72 -1.60 6.57
N ARG A 52 15.41 -1.71 7.71
CA ARG A 52 16.66 -2.47 7.84
C ARG A 52 16.48 -3.96 7.54
N GLU A 53 15.46 -4.57 8.12
CA GLU A 53 15.29 -6.02 8.07
C GLU A 53 14.55 -6.49 6.81
N LEU A 54 13.56 -5.73 6.31
CA LEU A 54 12.70 -6.18 5.21
C LEU A 54 13.08 -5.63 3.83
N SER A 55 13.78 -4.48 3.75
CA SER A 55 14.12 -3.91 2.44
C SER A 55 15.02 -4.80 1.58
N PRO A 56 15.93 -5.66 2.10
CA PRO A 56 16.69 -6.58 1.27
C PRO A 56 15.83 -7.61 0.51
N PHE A 57 14.61 -7.86 0.96
CA PHE A 57 13.69 -8.86 0.42
C PHE A 57 12.51 -8.24 -0.36
N ALA A 58 12.35 -6.92 -0.29
CA ALA A 58 11.30 -6.17 -0.97
C ALA A 58 11.80 -5.49 -2.25
N SER A 59 10.93 -5.35 -3.24
CA SER A 59 11.26 -4.53 -4.44
C SER A 59 11.13 -3.04 -4.17
N ALA A 60 10.26 -2.64 -3.23
CA ALA A 60 10.17 -1.27 -2.73
C ALA A 60 9.56 -1.22 -1.31
N LEU A 61 9.82 -0.13 -0.59
CA LEU A 61 9.30 0.17 0.73
C LEU A 61 8.52 1.49 0.70
N LEU A 62 7.25 1.45 1.09
CA LEU A 62 6.40 2.63 1.26
C LEU A 62 6.48 3.13 2.70
N VAL A 63 6.83 4.41 2.85
CA VAL A 63 7.04 5.07 4.15
C VAL A 63 6.42 6.47 4.14
N ASP A 64 5.94 6.93 5.29
CA ASP A 64 5.52 8.32 5.54
C ASP A 64 6.71 9.23 5.85
N GLN A 65 6.55 10.53 5.59
CA GLN A 65 7.56 11.53 5.91
C GLN A 65 7.62 11.80 7.42
N GLU A 66 6.48 11.81 8.08
CA GLU A 66 6.34 12.27 9.47
C GLU A 66 7.22 11.50 10.46
N PHE A 67 7.26 10.15 10.35
CA PHE A 67 7.97 9.29 11.31
C PHE A 67 9.06 8.41 10.68
N GLY A 68 9.17 8.32 9.35
CA GLY A 68 9.99 7.29 8.75
C GLY A 68 11.09 7.75 7.82
N ILE A 69 10.79 8.55 6.80
CA ILE A 69 11.70 8.81 5.66
C ILE A 69 13.03 9.37 6.14
N ASP A 70 13.04 10.42 6.93
CA ASP A 70 14.29 11.09 7.33
C ASP A 70 15.19 10.16 8.14
N ALA A 71 14.63 9.44 9.11
CA ALA A 71 15.40 8.52 9.93
C ALA A 71 15.96 7.34 9.12
N ILE A 72 15.23 6.82 8.13
CA ILE A 72 15.68 5.75 7.23
C ILE A 72 16.84 6.22 6.35
N ILE A 73 16.75 7.43 5.80
CA ILE A 73 17.79 8.01 4.94
C ILE A 73 19.04 8.34 5.76
N ASP A 74 18.90 9.02 6.89
CA ASP A 74 20.02 9.42 7.75
C ASP A 74 20.80 8.21 8.27
N GLN A 75 20.10 7.14 8.66
CA GLN A 75 20.71 5.90 9.14
C GLN A 75 21.18 4.96 8.01
N LYS A 76 20.85 5.27 6.75
CA LYS A 76 21.23 4.48 5.56
C LYS A 76 20.84 3.01 5.67
N VAL A 77 19.64 2.73 6.17
CA VAL A 77 19.19 1.36 6.44
C VAL A 77 18.40 0.74 5.28
N LEU A 78 18.01 1.52 4.29
CA LEU A 78 17.35 1.00 3.10
C LEU A 78 18.35 0.25 2.21
N ALA A 79 18.02 -0.99 1.84
CA ALA A 79 18.85 -1.76 0.92
C ALA A 79 18.95 -1.10 -0.46
N PRO A 80 20.14 -1.08 -1.11
CA PRO A 80 20.31 -0.45 -2.43
C PRO A 80 19.43 -1.03 -3.54
N THR A 81 18.93 -2.25 -3.35
CA THR A 81 18.03 -2.95 -4.29
C THR A 81 16.55 -2.63 -4.07
N CYS A 82 16.21 -1.90 -3.00
CA CYS A 82 14.85 -1.58 -2.62
C CYS A 82 14.52 -0.13 -2.97
N GLY A 83 13.47 0.10 -3.76
CA GLY A 83 12.99 1.44 -4.06
C GLY A 83 12.29 2.08 -2.85
N LEU A 84 12.46 3.38 -2.64
CA LEU A 84 11.70 4.14 -1.64
C LEU A 84 10.43 4.72 -2.27
N ILE A 85 9.27 4.46 -1.68
CA ILE A 85 8.01 5.13 -2.03
C ILE A 85 7.65 6.07 -0.89
N ALA A 86 7.39 7.33 -1.20
CA ALA A 86 6.94 8.31 -0.20
C ALA A 86 5.41 8.40 -0.17
N ALA A 87 4.82 8.29 1.02
CA ALA A 87 3.42 8.62 1.21
C ALA A 87 3.23 10.14 1.09
N ALA A 88 2.26 10.55 0.27
CA ALA A 88 1.91 11.95 0.03
C ALA A 88 0.49 12.28 0.53
N ASP A 89 -0.06 11.43 1.37
CA ASP A 89 -1.36 11.61 2.00
C ASP A 89 -1.23 12.18 3.42
N LEU A 90 -2.05 13.18 3.72
CA LEU A 90 -2.40 13.59 5.06
C LEU A 90 -3.59 12.75 5.52
N LEU A 91 -3.40 11.94 6.56
CA LEU A 91 -4.44 11.08 7.10
C LEU A 91 -5.18 11.80 8.24
N VAL A 92 -6.48 11.96 8.11
CA VAL A 92 -7.33 12.54 9.13
C VAL A 92 -8.11 11.42 9.83
N GLY A 93 -8.10 11.39 11.15
CA GLY A 93 -8.80 10.35 11.92
C GLY A 93 -8.59 10.49 13.43
N PRO A 94 -9.23 9.63 14.23
CA PRO A 94 -9.04 9.64 15.67
C PRO A 94 -7.64 9.15 16.05
N ALA A 95 -7.14 9.66 17.18
CA ALA A 95 -5.86 9.20 17.75
C ALA A 95 -5.87 7.69 17.96
N GLY A 96 -4.82 7.01 17.49
CA GLY A 96 -4.68 5.55 17.56
C GLY A 96 -5.63 4.76 16.63
N GLY A 97 -6.38 5.44 15.77
CA GLY A 97 -7.38 4.84 14.88
C GLY A 97 -7.05 4.85 13.40
N ALA A 98 -7.97 4.32 12.61
CA ALA A 98 -7.89 4.36 11.16
C ALA A 98 -8.31 5.73 10.61
N ALA A 99 -7.76 6.11 9.46
CA ALA A 99 -8.15 7.34 8.76
C ALA A 99 -9.65 7.32 8.39
N THR A 100 -10.30 8.44 8.62
CA THR A 100 -11.70 8.72 8.26
C THR A 100 -11.81 9.65 7.07
N ASP A 101 -10.74 10.40 6.78
CA ASP A 101 -10.62 11.30 5.63
C ASP A 101 -9.15 11.42 5.20
N THR A 102 -8.92 11.91 3.97
CA THR A 102 -7.59 12.08 3.39
C THR A 102 -7.50 13.38 2.59
N ALA A 103 -6.32 13.98 2.60
CA ALA A 103 -5.96 15.11 1.75
C ALA A 103 -4.53 14.90 1.22
N VAL A 104 -4.16 15.64 0.19
CA VAL A 104 -2.76 15.74 -0.21
C VAL A 104 -1.99 16.46 0.89
N ASP A 105 -0.88 15.86 1.34
CA ASP A 105 -0.07 16.43 2.40
C ASP A 105 0.71 17.66 1.86
N PRO A 106 0.43 18.87 2.37
CA PRO A 106 1.09 20.09 1.90
C PRO A 106 2.58 20.15 2.24
N ASP A 107 3.03 19.36 3.22
CA ASP A 107 4.43 19.34 3.68
C ASP A 107 5.29 18.39 2.84
N VAL A 108 4.69 17.61 1.95
CA VAL A 108 5.44 16.76 1.01
C VAL A 108 5.96 17.59 -0.16
N ASP A 109 7.26 17.90 -0.15
CA ASP A 109 7.95 18.47 -1.30
C ASP A 109 8.32 17.37 -2.31
N PRO A 110 7.68 17.33 -3.49
CA PRO A 110 7.91 16.28 -4.48
C PRO A 110 9.33 16.32 -5.07
N LEU A 111 9.98 17.50 -5.12
CA LEU A 111 11.36 17.62 -5.60
C LEU A 111 12.33 17.06 -4.57
N ARG A 112 12.13 17.36 -3.28
CA ARG A 112 12.90 16.75 -2.20
C ARG A 112 12.75 15.23 -2.22
N MET A 113 11.52 14.69 -2.39
CA MET A 113 11.31 13.24 -2.48
C MET A 113 12.12 12.63 -3.63
N ARG A 114 12.12 13.24 -4.81
CA ARG A 114 12.97 12.80 -5.91
C ARG A 114 14.46 12.86 -5.56
N ASP A 115 14.91 13.96 -4.96
CA ASP A 115 16.34 14.22 -4.70
C ASP A 115 16.91 13.29 -3.61
N ILE A 116 16.09 12.78 -2.68
CA ILE A 116 16.47 11.71 -1.73
C ILE A 116 16.39 10.30 -2.33
N GLY A 117 16.03 10.17 -3.61
CA GLY A 117 15.99 8.90 -4.32
C GLY A 117 14.67 8.13 -4.25
N SER A 118 13.55 8.79 -3.89
CA SER A 118 12.25 8.14 -4.02
C SER A 118 11.96 7.74 -5.46
N VAL A 119 11.32 6.58 -5.64
CA VAL A 119 10.97 5.99 -6.93
C VAL A 119 9.47 6.00 -7.22
N GLY A 120 8.67 6.60 -6.34
CA GLY A 120 7.23 6.78 -6.49
C GLY A 120 6.63 7.59 -5.34
N LEU A 121 5.47 8.16 -5.58
CA LEU A 121 4.62 8.80 -4.57
C LEU A 121 3.32 8.01 -4.44
N LYS A 122 2.79 7.88 -3.22
CA LYS A 122 1.53 7.17 -2.95
C LYS A 122 0.51 8.11 -2.33
N PHE A 123 -0.74 8.00 -2.77
CA PHE A 123 -1.88 8.73 -2.21
C PHE A 123 -3.03 7.76 -1.92
N LEU A 124 -3.68 7.91 -0.76
CA LEU A 124 -4.85 7.15 -0.34
C LEU A 124 -6.15 7.91 -0.68
N VAL A 125 -7.05 7.23 -1.37
CA VAL A 125 -8.44 7.67 -1.58
C VAL A 125 -9.36 6.77 -0.76
N LEU A 126 -10.14 7.36 0.14
CA LEU A 126 -11.25 6.68 0.79
C LEU A 126 -12.47 6.80 -0.12
N TRP A 127 -12.89 5.71 -0.71
CA TRP A 127 -13.96 5.69 -1.70
C TRP A 127 -15.29 5.28 -1.08
N ARG A 128 -16.34 6.06 -1.33
CA ARG A 128 -17.73 5.76 -0.94
C ARG A 128 -18.68 6.04 -2.12
N ASN A 129 -19.70 5.22 -2.27
CA ASN A 129 -20.67 5.35 -3.34
C ASN A 129 -21.65 6.53 -3.17
N ASP A 130 -21.69 7.15 -2.00
CA ASP A 130 -22.47 8.35 -1.67
C ASP A 130 -21.66 9.66 -1.75
N GLU A 131 -20.39 9.59 -2.10
CA GLU A 131 -19.55 10.77 -2.35
C GLU A 131 -19.47 11.09 -3.85
N SER A 132 -19.22 12.37 -4.15
CA SER A 132 -19.10 12.86 -5.52
C SER A 132 -17.81 12.36 -6.20
N PRO A 133 -17.89 11.73 -7.39
CA PRO A 133 -16.71 11.41 -8.19
C PRO A 133 -15.83 12.62 -8.51
N GLU A 134 -16.44 13.80 -8.68
CA GLU A 134 -15.74 15.06 -8.98
C GLU A 134 -14.86 15.51 -7.80
N SER A 135 -15.31 15.29 -6.55
CA SER A 135 -14.54 15.60 -5.35
C SER A 135 -13.28 14.72 -5.26
N ARG A 136 -13.43 13.42 -5.54
CA ARG A 136 -12.30 12.48 -5.58
C ARG A 136 -11.34 12.79 -6.73
N LEU A 137 -11.87 13.12 -7.91
CA LEU A 137 -11.05 13.51 -9.07
C LEU A 137 -10.19 14.74 -8.75
N LYS A 138 -10.75 15.74 -8.04
CA LYS A 138 -10.00 16.92 -7.62
C LYS A 138 -8.79 16.57 -6.73
N LEU A 139 -8.98 15.68 -5.74
CA LEU A 139 -7.89 15.22 -4.87
C LEU A 139 -6.82 14.46 -5.66
N VAL A 140 -7.25 13.60 -6.57
CA VAL A 140 -6.34 12.83 -7.42
C VAL A 140 -5.58 13.73 -8.40
N ASP A 141 -6.22 14.75 -8.97
CA ASP A 141 -5.56 15.70 -9.85
C ASP A 141 -4.51 16.54 -9.10
N GLU A 142 -4.79 16.93 -7.85
CA GLU A 142 -3.83 17.60 -6.99
C GLU A 142 -2.60 16.71 -6.72
N PHE A 143 -2.81 15.46 -6.37
CA PHE A 143 -1.73 14.48 -6.20
C PHE A 143 -0.95 14.24 -7.50
N ASN A 144 -1.63 14.10 -8.63
CA ASN A 144 -0.99 13.91 -9.93
C ASN A 144 -0.10 15.10 -10.33
N GLN A 145 -0.46 16.32 -9.88
CA GLN A 145 0.40 17.50 -10.08
C GLN A 145 1.70 17.40 -9.29
N LEU A 146 1.70 16.85 -8.06
CA LEU A 146 2.93 16.56 -7.33
C LEU A 146 3.81 15.57 -8.09
N CYS A 147 3.21 14.48 -8.57
CA CYS A 147 3.92 13.47 -9.37
C CYS A 147 4.48 14.07 -10.67
N ALA A 148 3.74 14.99 -11.32
CA ALA A 148 4.20 15.66 -12.52
C ALA A 148 5.41 16.58 -12.26
N LYS A 149 5.42 17.29 -11.13
CA LYS A 149 6.54 18.17 -10.73
C LYS A 149 7.83 17.40 -10.48
N SER A 150 7.74 16.23 -9.82
CA SER A 150 8.91 15.39 -9.53
C SER A 150 9.32 14.45 -10.64
N GLY A 151 8.39 14.11 -11.56
CA GLY A 151 8.57 13.03 -12.54
C GLY A 151 8.42 11.62 -11.96
N LEU A 152 8.06 11.49 -10.67
CA LEU A 152 7.88 10.22 -9.98
C LEU A 152 6.55 9.55 -10.38
N PRO A 153 6.50 8.21 -10.49
CA PRO A 153 5.26 7.45 -10.68
C PRO A 153 4.24 7.71 -9.57
N SER A 154 2.97 7.78 -9.98
CA SER A 154 1.83 7.90 -9.06
C SER A 154 1.28 6.54 -8.68
N ILE A 155 1.13 6.28 -7.38
CA ILE A 155 0.51 5.10 -6.82
C ILE A 155 -0.76 5.55 -6.11
N ILE A 156 -1.93 5.18 -6.64
CA ILE A 156 -3.22 5.54 -6.02
C ILE A 156 -3.78 4.32 -5.32
N GLU A 157 -3.85 4.41 -4.00
CA GLU A 157 -4.47 3.43 -3.13
C GLU A 157 -5.95 3.75 -2.95
N VAL A 158 -6.83 2.75 -3.10
CA VAL A 158 -8.25 2.90 -2.84
C VAL A 158 -8.70 1.93 -1.76
N ILE A 159 -9.34 2.49 -0.74
CA ILE A 159 -10.04 1.72 0.29
C ILE A 159 -11.54 2.04 0.18
N VAL A 160 -12.32 1.01 -0.09
CA VAL A 160 -13.77 1.11 -0.19
C VAL A 160 -14.38 1.14 1.21
N LYS A 161 -15.24 2.13 1.45
CA LYS A 161 -15.94 2.33 2.72
C LYS A 161 -17.45 2.22 2.52
N PRO A 162 -18.19 1.73 3.51
CA PRO A 162 -19.65 1.85 3.49
C PRO A 162 -20.09 3.31 3.32
N PRO A 163 -21.22 3.55 2.65
CA PRO A 163 -21.78 4.89 2.55
C PRO A 163 -22.10 5.47 3.93
N THR A 164 -22.03 6.79 4.05
CA THR A 164 -22.47 7.51 5.25
C THR A 164 -23.99 7.55 5.34
N ASP A 165 -24.65 7.57 4.18
CA ASP A 165 -26.10 7.42 4.06
C ASP A 165 -26.50 5.95 4.19
N SER A 166 -27.02 5.59 5.36
CA SER A 166 -27.45 4.21 5.68
C SER A 166 -28.63 3.71 4.81
N SER A 167 -29.27 4.55 4.04
CA SER A 167 -30.32 4.15 3.08
C SER A 167 -29.76 3.55 1.79
N ARG A 168 -28.48 3.77 1.50
CA ARG A 168 -27.81 3.20 0.32
C ARG A 168 -27.36 1.76 0.56
N SER A 169 -27.54 0.94 -0.45
CA SER A 169 -26.99 -0.41 -0.43
C SER A 169 -25.46 -0.39 -0.54
N PHE A 170 -24.82 -1.37 0.06
CA PHE A 170 -23.38 -1.55 0.00
C PHE A 170 -23.06 -3.04 -0.22
N ASP A 171 -22.54 -3.33 -1.41
CA ASP A 171 -21.92 -4.61 -1.73
C ASP A 171 -20.44 -4.34 -1.97
N ARG A 172 -19.60 -4.65 -0.96
CA ARG A 172 -18.17 -4.33 -1.00
C ARG A 172 -17.48 -4.89 -2.24
N GLU A 173 -17.84 -6.10 -2.65
CA GLU A 173 -17.18 -6.78 -3.77
C GLU A 173 -17.52 -6.13 -5.12
N GLU A 174 -18.73 -5.63 -5.26
CA GLU A 174 -19.14 -4.83 -6.41
C GLU A 174 -18.51 -3.44 -6.37
N GLU A 175 -18.46 -2.81 -5.20
CA GLU A 175 -17.87 -1.46 -5.03
C GLU A 175 -16.35 -1.46 -5.31
N LEU A 176 -15.62 -2.56 -5.06
CA LEU A 176 -14.22 -2.69 -5.47
C LEU A 176 -14.05 -2.56 -6.98
N VAL A 177 -14.96 -3.14 -7.76
CA VAL A 177 -14.92 -3.08 -9.23
C VAL A 177 -15.35 -1.70 -9.72
N ILE A 178 -16.37 -1.09 -9.11
CA ILE A 178 -16.84 0.25 -9.44
C ILE A 178 -15.74 1.28 -9.17
N ALA A 179 -15.08 1.19 -8.00
CA ALA A 179 -13.95 2.05 -7.65
C ALA A 179 -12.77 1.88 -8.62
N ALA A 180 -12.45 0.65 -9.02
CA ALA A 180 -11.42 0.38 -10.04
C ALA A 180 -11.78 0.99 -11.40
N LYS A 181 -13.04 0.92 -11.80
CA LYS A 181 -13.54 1.55 -13.03
C LYS A 181 -13.43 3.08 -12.96
N GLU A 182 -13.81 3.70 -11.85
CA GLU A 182 -13.62 5.13 -11.64
C GLU A 182 -12.13 5.50 -11.71
N ALA A 183 -11.28 4.73 -11.03
CA ALA A 183 -9.83 4.94 -11.00
C ALA A 183 -9.17 4.83 -12.38
N SER A 184 -9.76 4.13 -13.34
CA SER A 184 -9.25 4.05 -14.72
C SER A 184 -9.17 5.42 -15.40
N THR A 185 -9.93 6.39 -14.92
CA THR A 185 -9.94 7.78 -15.45
C THR A 185 -8.90 8.68 -14.76
N TRP A 186 -8.28 8.24 -13.68
CA TRP A 186 -7.41 9.07 -12.82
C TRP A 186 -5.96 9.19 -13.28
N SER A 187 -5.59 8.56 -14.39
CA SER A 187 -4.23 8.60 -14.95
C SER A 187 -3.15 8.10 -13.97
N ALA A 188 -3.49 7.17 -13.06
CA ALA A 188 -2.52 6.54 -12.16
C ALA A 188 -1.51 5.68 -12.93
N ASP A 189 -0.24 5.67 -12.49
CA ASP A 189 0.77 4.77 -13.02
C ASP A 189 0.63 3.37 -12.40
N LEU A 190 0.22 3.29 -11.12
CA LEU A 190 -0.07 2.06 -10.39
C LEU A 190 -1.32 2.24 -9.53
N TYR A 191 -2.23 1.27 -9.58
CA TYR A 191 -3.41 1.20 -8.73
C TYR A 191 -3.17 0.21 -7.58
N LYS A 192 -3.58 0.56 -6.36
CA LYS A 192 -3.46 -0.29 -5.17
C LYS A 192 -4.85 -0.55 -4.61
N ALA A 193 -5.29 -1.81 -4.65
CA ALA A 193 -6.65 -2.24 -4.32
C ALA A 193 -6.70 -3.18 -3.12
N GLU A 194 -7.83 -3.21 -2.44
CA GLU A 194 -8.12 -4.21 -1.43
C GLU A 194 -8.31 -5.60 -2.06
N VAL A 195 -7.97 -6.63 -1.28
CA VAL A 195 -8.22 -8.03 -1.65
C VAL A 195 -9.73 -8.31 -1.62
N PRO A 196 -10.32 -8.92 -2.67
CA PRO A 196 -11.70 -9.37 -2.64
C PRO A 196 -11.96 -10.35 -1.50
N PHE A 197 -13.17 -10.29 -0.91
CA PHE A 197 -13.64 -11.16 0.19
C PHE A 197 -12.70 -11.14 1.42
N HIS A 198 -11.89 -10.09 1.60
CA HIS A 198 -10.83 -10.02 2.61
C HIS A 198 -9.88 -11.24 2.58
N GLY A 199 -9.75 -11.90 1.42
CA GLY A 199 -8.94 -13.10 1.27
C GLY A 199 -9.53 -14.36 1.89
N GLU A 200 -10.78 -14.30 2.37
CA GLU A 200 -11.48 -15.43 2.95
C GLU A 200 -12.44 -16.06 1.92
N GLY A 201 -12.60 -17.38 1.95
CA GLY A 201 -13.53 -18.10 1.08
C GLY A 201 -12.89 -18.80 -0.13
N ASP A 202 -13.66 -18.94 -1.20
CA ASP A 202 -13.24 -19.69 -2.40
C ASP A 202 -12.20 -18.92 -3.22
N ALA A 203 -11.04 -19.51 -3.45
CA ALA A 203 -9.97 -18.94 -4.26
C ALA A 203 -10.42 -18.57 -5.69
N LEU A 204 -11.33 -19.36 -6.29
CA LEU A 204 -11.89 -19.04 -7.60
C LEU A 204 -12.79 -17.81 -7.57
N ALA A 205 -13.52 -17.57 -6.48
CA ALA A 205 -14.33 -16.35 -6.32
C ALA A 205 -13.41 -15.12 -6.21
N ILE A 206 -12.33 -15.20 -5.41
CA ILE A 206 -11.30 -14.14 -5.31
C ILE A 206 -10.68 -13.86 -6.68
N THR A 207 -10.26 -14.92 -7.41
CA THR A 207 -9.68 -14.78 -8.76
C THR A 207 -10.63 -14.10 -9.74
N ARG A 208 -11.92 -14.51 -9.77
CA ARG A 208 -12.91 -13.90 -10.67
C ARG A 208 -13.16 -12.42 -10.35
N ASN A 209 -13.22 -12.05 -9.07
CA ASN A 209 -13.40 -10.65 -8.71
C ASN A 209 -12.14 -9.83 -9.03
N ALA A 210 -10.95 -10.40 -8.82
CA ALA A 210 -9.68 -9.80 -9.24
C ALA A 210 -9.59 -9.62 -10.77
N GLN A 211 -10.11 -10.54 -11.57
CA GLN A 211 -10.23 -10.37 -13.04
C GLN A 211 -11.12 -9.18 -13.40
N ARG A 212 -12.27 -9.03 -12.73
CA ARG A 212 -13.15 -7.87 -12.92
C ARG A 212 -12.45 -6.56 -12.59
N ILE A 213 -11.66 -6.51 -11.50
CA ILE A 213 -10.82 -5.34 -11.15
C ILE A 213 -9.81 -5.08 -12.27
N THR A 214 -9.10 -6.11 -12.75
CA THR A 214 -8.13 -6.01 -13.85
C THR A 214 -8.74 -5.41 -15.12
N GLU A 215 -9.91 -5.89 -15.51
CA GLU A 215 -10.65 -5.40 -16.68
C GLU A 215 -11.14 -3.95 -16.50
N ALA A 216 -11.54 -3.60 -15.27
CA ALA A 216 -12.08 -2.29 -14.96
C ALA A 216 -11.00 -1.20 -14.89
N VAL A 217 -9.86 -1.48 -14.24
CA VAL A 217 -8.85 -0.45 -13.95
C VAL A 217 -7.96 -0.11 -15.14
N GLY A 218 -7.65 -1.08 -15.99
CA GLY A 218 -6.85 -0.87 -17.21
C GLY A 218 -5.42 -0.34 -16.97
N THR A 219 -4.92 -0.36 -15.72
CA THR A 219 -3.53 0.00 -15.34
C THR A 219 -2.92 -1.12 -14.52
N PRO A 220 -1.58 -1.26 -14.41
CA PRO A 220 -0.99 -2.20 -13.46
C PRO A 220 -1.57 -1.98 -12.06
N TRP A 221 -1.84 -3.07 -11.36
CA TRP A 221 -2.38 -2.95 -10.02
C TRP A 221 -1.81 -3.99 -9.05
N VAL A 222 -1.83 -3.64 -7.77
CA VAL A 222 -1.33 -4.46 -6.67
C VAL A 222 -2.35 -4.56 -5.56
N VAL A 223 -2.29 -5.65 -4.80
CA VAL A 223 -3.17 -5.82 -3.64
C VAL A 223 -2.56 -5.24 -2.39
N LEU A 224 -3.41 -4.71 -1.52
CA LEU A 224 -3.08 -4.30 -0.15
C LEU A 224 -3.62 -5.31 0.87
N SER A 225 -3.14 -5.24 2.11
CA SER A 225 -3.49 -6.21 3.16
C SER A 225 -4.53 -5.72 4.17
N ASN A 226 -5.22 -4.60 3.88
CA ASN A 226 -6.25 -4.09 4.79
C ASN A 226 -7.41 -5.09 4.94
N GLY A 227 -7.77 -5.43 6.19
CA GLY A 227 -8.85 -6.37 6.48
C GLY A 227 -8.50 -7.85 6.24
N VAL A 228 -7.33 -8.18 5.71
CA VAL A 228 -6.91 -9.57 5.45
C VAL A 228 -6.10 -10.09 6.63
N LYS A 229 -6.51 -11.23 7.21
CA LYS A 229 -5.75 -11.92 8.24
C LYS A 229 -4.46 -12.53 7.65
N ALA A 230 -3.34 -12.42 8.35
CA ALA A 230 -2.04 -12.87 7.87
C ALA A 230 -2.01 -14.31 7.32
N PRO A 231 -2.67 -15.32 7.92
CA PRO A 231 -2.69 -16.69 7.38
C PRO A 231 -3.32 -16.82 5.99
N PHE A 232 -4.26 -15.95 5.62
CA PHE A 232 -4.95 -16.01 4.34
C PHE A 232 -4.28 -15.16 3.25
N PHE A 233 -3.36 -14.28 3.62
CA PHE A 233 -2.85 -13.29 2.69
C PHE A 233 -2.05 -13.89 1.53
N ALA A 234 -1.27 -14.95 1.77
CA ALA A 234 -0.49 -15.61 0.71
C ALA A 234 -1.37 -16.22 -0.38
N ASP A 235 -2.44 -16.94 0.01
CA ASP A 235 -3.38 -17.54 -0.93
C ASP A 235 -4.21 -16.45 -1.65
N ALA A 236 -4.56 -15.38 -0.94
CA ALA A 236 -5.24 -14.24 -1.53
C ALA A 236 -4.38 -13.52 -2.57
N VAL A 237 -3.09 -13.28 -2.30
CA VAL A 237 -2.13 -12.72 -3.26
C VAL A 237 -2.02 -13.61 -4.49
N LYS A 238 -1.92 -14.93 -4.32
CA LYS A 238 -1.88 -15.88 -5.42
C LYS A 238 -3.15 -15.79 -6.28
N ALA A 239 -4.34 -15.82 -5.67
CA ALA A 239 -5.61 -15.73 -6.38
C ALA A 239 -5.76 -14.40 -7.14
N CYS A 240 -5.34 -13.27 -6.54
CA CYS A 240 -5.36 -11.97 -7.20
C CYS A 240 -4.34 -11.88 -8.34
N ALA A 241 -3.15 -12.46 -8.18
CA ALA A 241 -2.14 -12.54 -9.23
C ALA A 241 -2.66 -13.34 -10.43
N GLN A 242 -3.30 -14.48 -10.19
CA GLN A 242 -3.99 -15.26 -11.23
C GLN A 242 -5.15 -14.49 -11.89
N GLY A 243 -5.75 -13.53 -11.18
CA GLY A 243 -6.75 -12.60 -11.69
C GLY A 243 -6.17 -11.38 -12.42
N GLY A 244 -4.83 -11.26 -12.55
CA GLY A 244 -4.16 -10.22 -13.34
C GLY A 244 -3.53 -9.10 -12.52
N ALA A 245 -3.45 -9.21 -11.19
CA ALA A 245 -2.66 -8.30 -10.37
C ALA A 245 -1.16 -8.43 -10.69
N SER A 246 -0.43 -7.31 -10.64
CA SER A 246 1.02 -7.26 -10.86
C SER A 246 1.84 -7.54 -9.59
N GLY A 247 1.18 -7.79 -8.46
CA GLY A 247 1.83 -8.09 -7.19
C GLY A 247 1.09 -7.54 -5.98
N PHE A 248 1.86 -7.18 -4.96
CA PHE A 248 1.33 -6.60 -3.71
C PHE A 248 2.14 -5.39 -3.24
N LEU A 249 1.47 -4.51 -2.47
CA LEU A 249 2.07 -3.48 -1.62
C LEU A 249 1.39 -3.58 -0.25
N ALA A 250 1.99 -4.36 0.64
CA ALA A 250 1.36 -4.82 1.87
C ALA A 250 2.18 -4.47 3.12
N GLY A 251 1.47 -4.13 4.19
CA GLY A 251 2.07 -3.83 5.49
C GLY A 251 1.68 -4.86 6.53
N ARG A 252 0.52 -4.68 7.13
CA ARG A 252 0.06 -5.41 8.31
C ARG A 252 0.06 -6.93 8.16
N ALA A 253 -0.27 -7.48 7.00
CA ALA A 253 -0.17 -8.93 6.78
C ALA A 253 1.27 -9.46 6.82
N VAL A 254 2.26 -8.58 6.68
CA VAL A 254 3.68 -8.95 6.76
C VAL A 254 4.22 -8.85 8.18
N TRP A 255 3.83 -7.78 8.94
CA TRP A 255 4.50 -7.44 10.19
C TRP A 255 3.58 -7.12 11.39
N ALA A 256 2.25 -7.14 11.26
CA ALA A 256 1.38 -6.65 12.34
C ALA A 256 1.49 -7.46 13.64
N ASP A 257 1.66 -8.75 13.55
CA ASP A 257 1.72 -9.68 14.68
C ASP A 257 3.03 -9.65 15.47
N ILE A 258 4.04 -8.93 14.98
CA ILE A 258 5.29 -8.71 15.71
C ILE A 258 5.31 -7.37 16.48
N VAL A 259 4.28 -6.53 16.29
CA VAL A 259 4.16 -5.29 17.04
C VAL A 259 3.95 -5.62 18.52
N GLY A 260 4.82 -5.05 19.38
CA GLY A 260 4.82 -5.38 20.82
C GLY A 260 5.74 -6.55 21.19
N ALA A 261 6.42 -7.19 20.24
CA ALA A 261 7.46 -8.19 20.56
C ALA A 261 8.61 -7.55 21.37
N PRO A 262 9.22 -8.28 22.32
CA PRO A 262 10.33 -7.76 23.12
C PRO A 262 11.57 -7.38 22.29
N ASP A 263 11.81 -8.08 21.18
CA ASP A 263 12.87 -7.82 20.22
C ASP A 263 12.26 -7.75 18.81
N ILE A 264 11.91 -6.56 18.37
CA ILE A 264 11.27 -6.30 17.06
C ILE A 264 12.19 -6.76 15.91
N PRO A 265 13.49 -6.40 15.85
CA PRO A 265 14.39 -6.89 14.80
C PRO A 265 14.46 -8.41 14.71
N ALA A 266 14.55 -9.13 15.83
CA ALA A 266 14.55 -10.59 15.84
C ALA A 266 13.22 -11.14 15.30
N ALA A 267 12.09 -10.61 15.76
CA ALA A 267 10.76 -11.03 15.30
C ALA A 267 10.54 -10.74 13.79
N LEU A 268 11.06 -9.63 13.27
CA LEU A 268 11.05 -9.34 11.83
C LEU A 268 11.82 -10.41 11.05
N ARG A 269 13.01 -10.80 11.52
CA ARG A 269 13.82 -11.84 10.87
C ARG A 269 13.16 -13.23 10.93
N GLU A 270 12.58 -13.58 12.06
CA GLU A 270 12.03 -14.93 12.28
C GLU A 270 10.65 -15.13 11.66
N VAL A 271 9.82 -14.07 11.57
CA VAL A 271 8.43 -14.15 11.15
C VAL A 271 8.18 -13.42 9.82
N SER A 272 8.61 -12.15 9.72
CA SER A 272 8.24 -11.30 8.58
C SER A 272 9.07 -11.60 7.34
N ILE A 273 10.37 -11.88 7.45
CA ILE A 273 11.21 -12.22 6.29
C ILE A 273 10.72 -13.49 5.59
N PRO A 274 10.54 -14.65 6.26
CA PRO A 274 10.06 -15.87 5.59
C PRO A 274 8.69 -15.67 4.92
N ARG A 275 7.83 -14.85 5.53
CA ARG A 275 6.51 -14.50 4.97
C ARG A 275 6.65 -13.66 3.70
N LEU A 276 7.54 -12.67 3.72
CA LEU A 276 7.79 -11.80 2.58
C LEU A 276 8.44 -12.55 1.41
N GLU A 277 9.40 -13.43 1.68
CA GLU A 277 10.02 -14.30 0.68
C GLU A 277 8.98 -15.20 0.00
N LYS A 278 8.11 -15.86 0.77
CA LYS A 278 7.01 -16.65 0.22
C LYS A 278 6.07 -15.82 -0.67
N LEU A 279 5.74 -14.61 -0.26
CA LEU A 279 4.90 -13.70 -1.05
C LEU A 279 5.61 -13.28 -2.37
N ALA A 280 6.91 -13.02 -2.30
CA ALA A 280 7.72 -12.67 -3.46
C ALA A 280 7.81 -13.83 -4.47
N GLU A 281 8.00 -15.07 -4.02
CA GLU A 281 7.95 -16.27 -4.87
C GLU A 281 6.60 -16.43 -5.57
N ILE A 282 5.50 -16.21 -4.85
CA ILE A 282 4.15 -16.29 -5.41
C ILE A 282 3.96 -15.28 -6.53
N VAL A 283 4.36 -14.03 -6.33
CA VAL A 283 4.18 -13.02 -7.40
C VAL A 283 5.15 -13.21 -8.55
N ASP A 284 6.38 -13.69 -8.33
CA ASP A 284 7.29 -14.05 -9.41
C ASP A 284 6.72 -15.16 -10.31
N GLN A 285 5.94 -16.08 -9.73
CA GLN A 285 5.35 -17.20 -10.46
C GLN A 285 4.01 -16.87 -11.13
N TYR A 286 3.16 -16.06 -10.50
CA TYR A 286 1.75 -15.93 -10.90
C TYR A 286 1.35 -14.51 -11.31
N ALA A 287 2.09 -13.46 -10.93
CA ALA A 287 1.68 -12.10 -11.21
C ALA A 287 1.89 -11.74 -12.69
N ARG A 288 1.01 -10.88 -13.19
CA ARG A 288 1.18 -10.28 -14.51
C ARG A 288 2.27 -9.20 -14.41
N PRO A 289 3.37 -9.29 -15.20
CA PRO A 289 4.38 -8.24 -15.23
C PRO A 289 3.73 -6.88 -15.49
N TRP A 290 4.15 -5.85 -14.75
CA TRP A 290 3.57 -4.50 -14.90
C TRP A 290 3.71 -3.96 -16.34
N SER A 291 4.77 -4.34 -17.03
CA SER A 291 5.06 -3.95 -18.43
C SER A 291 4.09 -4.55 -19.44
N ASP A 292 3.39 -5.62 -19.10
CA ASP A 292 2.45 -6.32 -19.98
C ASP A 292 1.04 -5.73 -19.93
N VAL A 293 0.81 -4.76 -19.05
CA VAL A 293 -0.44 -4.01 -18.96
C VAL A 293 -0.36 -2.79 -19.88
N ARG A 294 -1.10 -2.84 -20.98
CA ARG A 294 -1.13 -1.79 -22.04
C ARG A 294 -2.16 -0.71 -21.74
#